data_a74fa425aedd349141c4c8d29c28fb11
#
_entry.id   a74fa425aedd349141c4c8d29c28fb11
#
_cell.length_a   1.000
_cell.length_b   1.000
_cell.length_c   1.000
_cell.angle_alpha   90.00
_cell.angle_beta   90.00
_cell.angle_gamma   90.00
#
_symmetry.space_group_name_H-M   'P 1'
#
loop_
_entity.id
_entity.type
_entity.pdbx_description
1 polymer ?
#
loop_
_entity_poly.entity_id
_entity_poly.type
_entity_poly.pdbx_seq_one_letter_code
_entity_poly.pdbx_strand_id
1 'polypeptide(L)'
;MTAARKQVENSSDGHGAAIKGKRGRNRIGAGRRRMILAPLMATSVLSASIVLAQADTGGAFATDPADWPEKEAGIPVTDALTVEKCGTCHAPDDKGNLSRISWIRATPEGWAQAIKRMVKLNGLSITPEEARSVTRYLGTWHGLAPEEAKPVMYIPERRILDETIIPNETLHNGCAACHAFGQPMSSRRSRREWGLLQNMHKALYTQAAVQIERDAEDQPGTIKPPMKKLTRGEVALDWLTQNAGLHTKAWAEWRPRIRTPRLAGTWLVSGTMRGHGRFVGEMTIAPDGDDFTTTTTLRSLDTGKVLTRSGKGLVYGGYSWRGSSKSGTAPARPDDLAATARETVWIAPDQSRGEGRWYWGEYHEFGLDVTMTRVTGAPVLAAVSPLGVKTGSKATEVHIYGASLPTGLAAGDLDFGSGVTVRKVSVLSPSEAVATIDVADDAPVGQHDVALGGVVLARALPVYAGIDYMKVTPETALAHLGGIKYGKGYEQFEAIGWSKGLDGKQGTDDDFPIMPVDATFAMKEFQTVTYDNDTRFIGKLDPSGFFTPNVEGPNPERRFSRNNYGEVWVVATAKSLKNKEGQPMTAQAYLVTTVPAYKRWDQPEVSE
;
A
#
# COMPACT_ATOMS: atom_id res chain seq x y z
N MET A 1 -20.05 -12.18 -10.84
CA MET A 1 -19.34 -13.22 -10.11
C MET A 1 -19.21 -14.44 -11.02
N THR A 2 -18.37 -14.41 -11.98
CA THR A 2 -18.01 -15.60 -12.79
C THR A 2 -16.68 -15.28 -13.44
N ALA A 3 -15.64 -16.01 -13.07
CA ALA A 3 -14.30 -15.86 -13.60
C ALA A 3 -14.28 -16.25 -15.08
N ALA A 4 -13.77 -15.37 -15.92
CA ALA A 4 -13.50 -15.67 -17.33
C ALA A 4 -12.26 -16.57 -17.40
N ARG A 5 -12.48 -17.87 -17.69
CA ARG A 5 -11.43 -18.81 -18.08
C ARG A 5 -10.93 -18.45 -19.47
N LYS A 6 -9.66 -18.10 -19.58
CA LYS A 6 -8.93 -18.19 -20.85
C LYS A 6 -8.52 -19.64 -21.08
N GLN A 7 -9.07 -20.26 -22.10
CA GLN A 7 -8.55 -21.48 -22.70
C GLN A 7 -7.27 -21.13 -23.47
N VAL A 8 -6.20 -21.81 -23.14
CA VAL A 8 -5.00 -21.90 -23.98
C VAL A 8 -5.05 -23.25 -24.67
N GLU A 9 -5.22 -23.24 -25.98
CA GLU A 9 -5.08 -24.42 -26.84
C GLU A 9 -3.59 -24.79 -26.93
N ASN A 10 -3.31 -26.02 -26.54
CA ASN A 10 -2.04 -26.71 -26.83
C ASN A 10 -2.08 -27.24 -28.26
N SER A 11 -1.15 -26.80 -29.08
CA SER A 11 -0.75 -27.58 -30.28
C SER A 11 0.65 -28.18 -30.01
N SER A 12 0.65 -29.50 -29.92
CA SER A 12 1.82 -30.34 -29.97
C SER A 12 2.29 -30.48 -31.41
N ASP A 13 3.58 -30.28 -31.68
CA ASP A 13 4.26 -31.10 -32.69
C ASP A 13 5.75 -31.17 -32.33
N GLY A 14 6.21 -32.42 -32.28
CA GLY A 14 7.53 -32.82 -31.91
C GLY A 14 8.56 -32.72 -33.05
N HIS A 15 9.79 -32.60 -32.67
CA HIS A 15 10.87 -33.30 -33.43
C HIS A 15 12.08 -33.50 -32.50
N GLY A 16 12.46 -34.76 -32.36
CA GLY A 16 13.60 -35.18 -31.58
C GLY A 16 14.91 -35.01 -32.36
N ALA A 17 15.97 -34.78 -31.62
CA ALA A 17 17.33 -35.09 -32.07
C ALA A 17 18.18 -35.50 -30.87
N ALA A 18 18.59 -36.73 -30.87
CA ALA A 18 19.56 -37.32 -29.94
C ALA A 18 20.98 -36.95 -30.36
N ILE A 19 21.83 -36.57 -29.41
CA ILE A 19 23.30 -36.68 -29.59
C ILE A 19 23.91 -37.34 -28.35
N LYS A 20 24.63 -38.41 -28.66
CA LYS A 20 25.38 -39.30 -27.79
C LYS A 20 26.67 -38.67 -27.25
N GLY A 21 26.98 -38.96 -26.01
CA GLY A 21 28.19 -39.63 -25.60
C GLY A 21 29.50 -38.86 -25.44
N LYS A 22 30.07 -38.92 -24.22
CA LYS A 22 31.34 -39.63 -24.02
C LYS A 22 31.72 -39.66 -22.54
N ARG A 23 31.93 -40.89 -22.07
CA ARG A 23 32.63 -41.24 -20.82
C ARG A 23 34.11 -40.92 -20.95
N GLY A 24 34.70 -40.37 -19.91
CA GLY A 24 36.13 -40.33 -19.70
C GLY A 24 36.44 -40.72 -18.26
N ARG A 25 36.82 -41.99 -18.08
CA ARG A 25 37.53 -42.49 -16.88
C ARG A 25 38.99 -42.09 -17.00
N ASN A 26 39.63 -41.65 -15.93
CA ASN A 26 40.98 -42.03 -15.66
C ASN A 26 41.26 -42.12 -14.16
N ARG A 27 42.04 -43.14 -13.87
CA ARG A 27 42.41 -43.70 -12.58
C ARG A 27 43.81 -43.20 -12.16
N ILE A 28 44.07 -43.38 -10.85
CA ILE A 28 45.29 -43.84 -10.20
C ILE A 28 46.22 -42.78 -9.62
N GLY A 29 46.52 -42.97 -8.33
CA GLY A 29 47.67 -42.41 -7.63
C GLY A 29 47.64 -42.68 -6.13
N ALA A 30 48.14 -43.90 -5.75
CA ALA A 30 48.34 -44.29 -4.35
C ALA A 30 49.66 -43.75 -3.81
N GLY A 31 49.72 -43.29 -2.57
CA GLY A 31 50.97 -42.95 -1.89
C GLY A 31 50.87 -43.11 -0.37
N ARG A 32 51.66 -43.97 0.13
CA ARG A 32 51.72 -44.64 1.46
C ARG A 32 52.25 -43.75 2.62
N ARG A 33 51.68 -44.02 3.83
CA ARG A 33 52.32 -44.17 5.17
C ARG A 33 52.98 -42.99 5.87
N ARG A 34 52.46 -42.62 7.08
CA ARG A 34 53.11 -43.01 8.36
C ARG A 34 52.25 -42.69 9.56
N MET A 35 52.13 -43.67 10.46
CA MET A 35 51.59 -43.60 11.83
C MET A 35 52.52 -42.83 12.76
N ILE A 36 51.98 -42.07 13.69
CA ILE A 36 52.53 -41.90 15.05
C ILE A 36 51.38 -41.51 16.00
N LEU A 37 51.19 -42.33 17.00
CA LEU A 37 50.65 -42.23 18.37
C LEU A 37 49.83 -41.02 18.83
N ALA A 38 48.74 -41.42 19.51
CA ALA A 38 47.89 -40.63 20.41
C ALA A 38 48.62 -40.23 21.71
N PRO A 39 48.04 -39.26 22.45
CA PRO A 39 47.40 -39.69 23.70
C PRO A 39 45.98 -39.14 23.93
N LEU A 40 45.28 -39.89 24.76
CA LEU A 40 43.97 -39.62 25.36
C LEU A 40 43.89 -38.23 26.00
N MET A 41 42.76 -37.53 25.78
CA MET A 41 42.11 -36.73 26.80
C MET A 41 40.62 -36.57 26.52
N ALA A 42 39.87 -36.99 27.50
CA ALA A 42 38.55 -36.57 27.95
C ALA A 42 37.45 -36.25 26.89
N THR A 43 36.60 -37.21 26.68
CA THR A 43 35.24 -37.09 26.13
C THR A 43 34.35 -36.27 27.05
N SER A 44 34.05 -35.03 26.71
CA SER A 44 32.83 -34.34 27.14
C SER A 44 31.78 -34.56 26.07
N VAL A 45 30.86 -35.47 26.35
CA VAL A 45 29.65 -35.69 25.57
C VAL A 45 28.76 -34.49 25.76
N LEU A 46 28.79 -33.54 24.83
CA LEU A 46 27.71 -32.58 24.63
C LEU A 46 26.55 -33.34 23.98
N SER A 47 25.60 -33.76 24.78
CA SER A 47 24.31 -34.24 24.30
C SER A 47 23.58 -33.05 23.69
N ALA A 48 23.73 -32.85 22.38
CA ALA A 48 22.82 -32.00 21.63
C ALA A 48 21.46 -32.73 21.62
N SER A 49 20.58 -32.31 22.54
CA SER A 49 19.19 -32.68 22.46
C SER A 49 18.59 -32.04 21.20
N ILE A 50 18.56 -32.84 20.13
CA ILE A 50 17.68 -32.51 19.00
C ILE A 50 16.27 -32.63 19.54
N VAL A 51 15.67 -31.49 19.88
CA VAL A 51 14.22 -31.41 20.04
C VAL A 51 13.64 -31.62 18.65
N LEU A 52 13.35 -32.87 18.34
CA LEU A 52 12.42 -33.19 17.28
C LEU A 52 11.09 -32.57 17.71
N ALA A 53 10.72 -31.46 17.07
CA ALA A 53 9.37 -30.99 17.08
C ALA A 53 8.52 -32.15 16.57
N GLN A 54 7.87 -32.87 17.46
CA GLN A 54 6.84 -33.81 17.09
C GLN A 54 5.76 -33.00 16.39
N ALA A 55 5.68 -33.18 15.08
CA ALA A 55 4.48 -32.83 14.35
C ALA A 55 3.35 -33.63 14.99
N ASP A 56 2.44 -32.92 15.63
CA ASP A 56 1.23 -33.49 16.22
C ASP A 56 0.36 -34.00 15.08
N THR A 57 0.57 -35.27 14.68
CA THR A 57 -0.23 -35.96 13.66
C THR A 57 -1.49 -36.55 14.29
N GLY A 58 -2.06 -35.85 15.25
CA GLY A 58 -3.32 -36.22 15.88
C GLY A 58 -4.49 -35.85 14.98
N GLY A 59 -5.01 -36.78 14.22
CA GLY A 59 -6.35 -36.75 13.66
C GLY A 59 -7.42 -36.74 14.74
N ALA A 60 -7.45 -35.73 15.58
CA ALA A 60 -8.55 -35.45 16.49
C ALA A 60 -9.34 -34.26 15.93
N PHE A 61 -10.65 -34.31 16.00
CA PHE A 61 -11.59 -33.24 15.73
C PHE A 61 -10.95 -31.89 16.09
N ALA A 62 -10.95 -30.94 15.15
CA ALA A 62 -10.38 -29.60 15.38
C ALA A 62 -11.02 -29.04 16.68
N THR A 63 -10.25 -29.05 17.77
CA THR A 63 -10.72 -28.49 19.05
C THR A 63 -10.98 -27.00 18.88
N ASP A 64 -11.96 -26.48 19.59
CA ASP A 64 -12.25 -25.04 19.56
C ASP A 64 -10.98 -24.25 19.94
N PRO A 65 -10.57 -23.26 19.18
CA PRO A 65 -9.47 -22.38 19.55
C PRO A 65 -9.58 -21.79 20.97
N ALA A 66 -10.78 -21.70 21.52
CA ALA A 66 -10.98 -21.29 22.91
C ALA A 66 -10.33 -22.25 23.93
N ASP A 67 -10.26 -23.53 23.58
CA ASP A 67 -9.68 -24.58 24.43
C ASP A 67 -8.18 -24.78 24.20
N TRP A 68 -7.59 -24.10 23.18
CA TRP A 68 -6.17 -24.24 22.92
C TRP A 68 -5.35 -23.56 24.02
N PRO A 69 -4.29 -24.20 24.52
CA PRO A 69 -3.36 -23.52 25.41
C PRO A 69 -2.63 -22.43 24.65
N GLU A 70 -2.44 -21.28 25.29
CA GLU A 70 -1.56 -20.25 24.74
C GLU A 70 -0.10 -20.70 24.86
N LYS A 71 0.58 -20.84 23.75
CA LYS A 71 1.98 -21.34 23.67
C LYS A 71 3.02 -20.22 23.58
N GLU A 72 2.58 -19.01 23.25
CA GLU A 72 3.47 -17.86 23.07
C GLU A 72 3.48 -16.98 24.32
N ALA A 73 4.62 -16.35 24.60
CA ALA A 73 4.70 -15.35 25.66
C ALA A 73 3.85 -14.12 25.31
N GLY A 74 3.00 -13.70 26.24
CA GLY A 74 2.23 -12.46 26.07
C GLY A 74 3.11 -11.22 26.16
N ILE A 75 2.60 -10.12 25.66
CA ILE A 75 3.19 -8.79 25.84
C ILE A 75 2.47 -8.13 27.02
N PRO A 76 3.14 -7.87 28.16
CA PRO A 76 2.48 -7.32 29.33
C PRO A 76 1.87 -5.93 29.06
N VAL A 77 0.70 -5.69 29.67
CA VAL A 77 0.03 -4.38 29.67
C VAL A 77 0.35 -3.67 30.99
N THR A 78 1.06 -2.54 30.89
CA THR A 78 1.57 -1.80 32.08
C THR A 78 0.87 -0.47 32.31
N ASP A 79 0.04 0.00 31.37
CA ASP A 79 -0.72 1.23 31.49
C ASP A 79 -1.89 1.07 32.46
N ALA A 80 -1.90 1.87 33.52
CA ALA A 80 -2.88 1.77 34.59
C ALA A 80 -4.33 1.93 34.09
N LEU A 81 -4.57 2.89 33.18
CA LEU A 81 -5.89 3.13 32.61
C LEU A 81 -6.35 1.92 31.77
N THR A 82 -5.46 1.38 30.96
CA THR A 82 -5.77 0.19 30.14
C THR A 82 -6.09 -1.02 31.02
N VAL A 83 -5.32 -1.23 32.09
CA VAL A 83 -5.59 -2.30 33.06
C VAL A 83 -6.93 -2.07 33.77
N GLU A 84 -7.23 -0.86 34.21
CA GLU A 84 -8.50 -0.49 34.85
C GLU A 84 -9.70 -0.78 33.94
N LYS A 85 -9.66 -0.28 32.69
CA LYS A 85 -10.80 -0.37 31.77
C LYS A 85 -10.97 -1.75 31.15
N CYS A 86 -9.89 -2.49 30.96
CA CYS A 86 -9.94 -3.78 30.25
C CYS A 86 -9.83 -4.98 31.17
N GLY A 87 -9.12 -4.84 32.31
CA GLY A 87 -8.78 -5.96 33.21
C GLY A 87 -9.99 -6.65 33.89
N THR A 88 -11.12 -5.98 33.98
CA THR A 88 -12.36 -6.57 34.54
C THR A 88 -12.87 -7.75 33.68
N CYS A 89 -12.74 -7.65 32.34
CA CYS A 89 -13.19 -8.68 31.40
C CYS A 89 -12.01 -9.49 30.84
N HIS A 90 -10.84 -8.86 30.70
CA HIS A 90 -9.59 -9.47 30.23
C HIS A 90 -8.68 -9.72 31.44
N ALA A 91 -8.98 -10.81 32.19
CA ALA A 91 -8.31 -11.09 33.45
C ALA A 91 -6.78 -11.02 33.35
N PRO A 92 -6.12 -10.28 34.28
CA PRO A 92 -4.67 -10.23 34.34
C PRO A 92 -4.07 -11.54 34.88
N ASP A 93 -2.90 -11.92 34.39
CA ASP A 93 -2.08 -12.98 34.97
C ASP A 93 -0.97 -12.40 35.86
N ASP A 94 -0.19 -13.29 36.50
CA ASP A 94 0.92 -12.96 37.37
C ASP A 94 2.11 -12.25 36.68
N LYS A 95 2.12 -12.26 35.33
CA LYS A 95 3.14 -11.60 34.50
C LYS A 95 2.69 -10.24 33.97
N GLY A 96 1.49 -9.79 34.33
CA GLY A 96 0.89 -8.55 33.86
C GLY A 96 0.29 -8.65 32.45
N ASN A 97 0.06 -9.86 31.95
CA ASN A 97 -0.64 -10.02 30.68
C ASN A 97 -2.16 -9.94 30.92
N LEU A 98 -2.85 -9.21 30.07
CA LEU A 98 -4.30 -9.23 30.00
C LEU A 98 -4.75 -10.28 28.97
N SER A 99 -5.66 -11.17 29.36
CA SER A 99 -6.18 -12.23 28.47
C SER A 99 -6.66 -11.65 27.15
N ARG A 100 -6.36 -12.32 26.04
CA ARG A 100 -6.59 -11.86 24.68
C ARG A 100 -5.70 -10.68 24.25
N ILE A 101 -5.70 -9.55 24.96
CA ILE A 101 -5.03 -8.29 24.60
C ILE A 101 -3.53 -8.51 24.45
N SER A 102 -2.90 -9.18 25.41
CA SER A 102 -1.43 -9.41 25.43
C SER A 102 -0.91 -10.30 24.31
N TRP A 103 -1.79 -10.97 23.58
CA TRP A 103 -1.44 -11.84 22.44
C TRP A 103 -1.86 -11.26 21.09
N ILE A 104 -2.09 -9.93 21.07
CA ILE A 104 -2.46 -9.19 19.87
C ILE A 104 -1.57 -7.97 19.74
N ARG A 105 -1.09 -7.70 18.53
CA ARG A 105 -0.55 -6.42 18.08
C ARG A 105 -1.35 -5.93 16.88
N ALA A 106 -1.68 -4.67 16.81
CA ALA A 106 -2.48 -4.13 15.72
C ALA A 106 -2.13 -2.67 15.43
N THR A 107 -2.53 -2.20 14.25
CA THR A 107 -2.49 -0.76 13.94
C THR A 107 -3.39 0.03 14.91
N PRO A 108 -3.18 1.35 15.05
CA PRO A 108 -4.07 2.19 15.87
C PRO A 108 -5.54 2.04 15.50
N GLU A 109 -5.85 1.93 14.20
CA GLU A 109 -7.19 1.68 13.69
C GLU A 109 -7.77 0.36 14.19
N GLY A 110 -6.94 -0.69 14.17
CA GLY A 110 -7.32 -2.01 14.68
C GLY A 110 -7.69 -1.98 16.16
N TRP A 111 -6.91 -1.27 16.98
CA TRP A 111 -7.20 -1.09 18.40
C TRP A 111 -8.44 -0.24 18.63
N ALA A 112 -8.60 0.88 17.90
CA ALA A 112 -9.79 1.71 17.99
C ALA A 112 -11.06 0.92 17.64
N GLN A 113 -11.01 0.09 16.60
CA GLN A 113 -12.13 -0.80 16.24
C GLN A 113 -12.40 -1.87 17.30
N ALA A 114 -11.37 -2.42 17.95
CA ALA A 114 -11.54 -3.35 19.06
C ALA A 114 -12.26 -2.67 20.23
N ILE A 115 -11.84 -1.47 20.64
CA ILE A 115 -12.49 -0.69 21.71
C ILE A 115 -13.94 -0.38 21.35
N LYS A 116 -14.22 0.07 20.11
CA LYS A 116 -15.61 0.29 19.64
C LYS A 116 -16.48 -0.97 19.76
N ARG A 117 -15.93 -2.16 19.47
CA ARG A 117 -16.65 -3.42 19.66
C ARG A 117 -16.91 -3.71 21.15
N MET A 118 -15.93 -3.44 22.02
CA MET A 118 -16.12 -3.62 23.46
C MET A 118 -17.24 -2.72 23.99
N VAL A 119 -17.30 -1.47 23.55
CA VAL A 119 -18.39 -0.54 23.90
C VAL A 119 -19.73 -1.06 23.38
N LYS A 120 -19.82 -1.40 22.08
CA LYS A 120 -21.09 -1.72 21.42
C LYS A 120 -21.65 -3.09 21.76
N LEU A 121 -20.78 -4.08 21.94
CA LEU A 121 -21.19 -5.49 22.07
C LEU A 121 -20.99 -6.05 23.48
N ASN A 122 -20.10 -5.45 24.28
CA ASN A 122 -19.70 -5.98 25.58
C ASN A 122 -19.92 -5.00 26.74
N GLY A 123 -20.53 -3.84 26.48
CA GLY A 123 -20.92 -2.88 27.51
C GLY A 123 -19.76 -2.15 28.19
N LEU A 124 -18.59 -2.04 27.55
CA LEU A 124 -17.49 -1.26 28.08
C LEU A 124 -17.91 0.21 28.25
N SER A 125 -17.77 0.74 29.48
CA SER A 125 -17.92 2.16 29.79
C SER A 125 -16.56 2.85 29.72
N ILE A 126 -16.39 3.73 28.75
CA ILE A 126 -15.15 4.44 28.51
C ILE A 126 -15.47 5.79 27.84
N THR A 127 -14.84 6.88 28.29
CA THR A 127 -15.01 8.18 27.63
C THR A 127 -14.21 8.26 26.33
N PRO A 128 -14.48 9.20 25.43
CA PRO A 128 -13.71 9.40 24.22
C PRO A 128 -12.22 9.68 24.50
N GLU A 129 -11.90 10.44 25.54
CA GLU A 129 -10.54 10.78 25.97
C GLU A 129 -9.80 9.55 26.49
N GLU A 130 -10.45 8.76 27.33
CA GLU A 130 -9.90 7.49 27.84
C GLU A 130 -9.67 6.50 26.67
N ALA A 131 -10.65 6.36 25.76
CA ALA A 131 -10.50 5.51 24.58
C ALA A 131 -9.33 5.93 23.69
N ARG A 132 -9.10 7.24 23.57
CA ARG A 132 -7.96 7.80 22.84
C ARG A 132 -6.63 7.48 23.54
N SER A 133 -6.57 7.64 24.85
CA SER A 133 -5.40 7.29 25.66
C SER A 133 -5.06 5.81 25.57
N VAL A 134 -6.06 4.93 25.73
CA VAL A 134 -5.88 3.47 25.60
C VAL A 134 -5.44 3.10 24.17
N THR A 135 -6.02 3.72 23.14
CA THR A 135 -5.60 3.50 21.75
C THR A 135 -4.16 3.95 21.54
N ARG A 136 -3.73 5.08 22.12
CA ARG A 136 -2.35 5.56 22.04
C ARG A 136 -1.38 4.58 22.69
N TYR A 137 -1.70 4.08 23.88
CA TYR A 137 -0.87 3.09 24.57
C TYR A 137 -0.76 1.80 23.77
N LEU A 138 -1.89 1.20 23.40
CA LEU A 138 -1.93 -0.08 22.66
C LEU A 138 -1.34 0.05 21.26
N GLY A 139 -1.63 1.14 20.53
CA GLY A 139 -1.05 1.41 19.22
C GLY A 139 0.47 1.63 19.25
N THR A 140 1.03 1.96 20.42
CA THR A 140 2.47 2.15 20.63
C THR A 140 3.14 0.86 21.10
N TRP A 141 2.66 0.27 22.19
CA TRP A 141 3.33 -0.85 22.85
C TRP A 141 2.83 -2.24 22.44
N HIS A 142 1.67 -2.27 21.80
CA HIS A 142 1.07 -3.43 21.15
C HIS A 142 0.76 -3.14 19.67
N GLY A 143 1.58 -2.26 19.06
CA GLY A 143 1.49 -1.88 17.66
C GLY A 143 2.28 -2.81 16.74
N LEU A 144 2.45 -2.37 15.50
CA LEU A 144 3.31 -3.02 14.52
C LEU A 144 4.71 -2.39 14.53
N ALA A 145 5.70 -3.11 14.04
CA ALA A 145 6.99 -2.53 13.70
C ALA A 145 6.86 -1.67 12.43
N PRO A 146 7.76 -0.69 12.18
CA PRO A 146 7.70 0.17 11.00
C PRO A 146 7.60 -0.59 9.68
N GLU A 147 8.38 -1.65 9.53
CA GLU A 147 8.42 -2.49 8.33
C GLU A 147 7.15 -3.31 8.15
N GLU A 148 6.54 -3.77 9.26
CA GLU A 148 5.26 -4.47 9.25
C GLU A 148 4.09 -3.56 8.89
N ALA A 149 4.16 -2.30 9.34
CA ALA A 149 3.09 -1.33 9.18
C ALA A 149 3.11 -0.65 7.81
N LYS A 150 4.31 -0.43 7.23
CA LYS A 150 4.47 0.35 6.00
C LYS A 150 3.54 -0.10 4.85
N PRO A 151 3.39 -1.41 4.55
CA PRO A 151 2.50 -1.87 3.48
C PRO A 151 1.01 -1.68 3.77
N VAL A 152 0.60 -1.52 5.03
CA VAL A 152 -0.82 -1.59 5.44
C VAL A 152 -1.28 -0.37 6.24
N MET A 153 -0.47 0.68 6.35
CA MET A 153 -0.75 1.75 7.31
C MET A 153 -1.74 2.81 6.84
N TYR A 154 -2.04 2.90 5.54
CA TYR A 154 -2.94 3.94 5.07
C TYR A 154 -4.39 3.59 5.35
N ILE A 155 -4.99 2.76 4.53
CA ILE A 155 -6.39 2.41 4.55
C ILE A 155 -6.50 0.91 4.24
N PRO A 156 -6.52 0.04 5.23
CA PRO A 156 -6.49 -1.41 5.02
C PRO A 156 -7.58 -1.93 4.06
N GLU A 157 -8.77 -1.33 4.08
CA GLU A 157 -9.87 -1.73 3.19
C GLU A 157 -9.71 -1.24 1.75
N ARG A 158 -8.86 -0.24 1.49
CA ARG A 158 -8.55 0.25 0.15
C ARG A 158 -7.27 -0.30 -0.42
N ARG A 159 -6.61 -1.13 0.36
CA ARG A 159 -5.43 -1.71 0.08
C ARG A 159 -4.22 -0.99 -0.05
N ILE A 160 -3.30 -1.33 0.48
CA ILE A 160 -1.95 -0.88 0.42
C ILE A 160 -1.10 -1.94 -0.26
N LEU A 161 -1.41 -3.19 0.06
CA LEU A 161 -0.90 -4.32 -0.70
C LEU A 161 -1.61 -4.39 -2.04
N ASP A 162 -0.90 -4.81 -3.06
CA ASP A 162 -1.50 -5.12 -4.35
C ASP A 162 -2.42 -6.32 -4.20
N GLU A 163 -3.71 -6.10 -4.33
CA GLU A 163 -4.73 -7.15 -4.20
C GLU A 163 -4.69 -8.15 -5.36
N THR A 164 -3.88 -7.89 -6.39
CA THR A 164 -3.61 -8.87 -7.46
C THR A 164 -2.49 -9.86 -7.08
N ILE A 165 -1.72 -9.56 -6.02
CA ILE A 165 -0.59 -10.36 -5.54
C ILE A 165 -0.90 -10.90 -4.14
N ILE A 166 -2.03 -11.60 -3.98
CA ILE A 166 -2.34 -12.32 -2.75
C ILE A 166 -1.56 -13.65 -2.77
N PRO A 167 -0.95 -14.06 -1.64
CA PRO A 167 0.04 -15.14 -1.62
C PRO A 167 -0.40 -16.48 -2.19
N ASN A 168 -1.68 -16.82 -2.09
CA ASN A 168 -2.23 -18.05 -2.65
C ASN A 168 -3.75 -17.93 -2.87
N GLU A 169 -4.30 -18.85 -3.66
CA GLU A 169 -5.72 -18.88 -4.03
C GLU A 169 -6.65 -19.07 -2.84
N THR A 170 -6.25 -19.85 -1.85
CA THR A 170 -7.03 -20.07 -0.62
C THR A 170 -7.20 -18.78 0.19
N LEU A 171 -6.15 -17.97 0.33
CA LEU A 171 -6.24 -16.67 0.99
C LEU A 171 -7.05 -15.67 0.17
N HIS A 172 -6.89 -15.68 -1.14
CA HIS A 172 -7.67 -14.85 -2.05
C HIS A 172 -9.17 -15.13 -1.89
N ASN A 173 -9.59 -16.39 -2.02
CA ASN A 173 -10.99 -16.77 -1.95
C ASN A 173 -11.57 -16.81 -0.52
N GLY A 174 -10.73 -16.98 0.48
CA GLY A 174 -11.12 -17.01 1.88
C GLY A 174 -11.14 -15.64 2.55
N CYS A 175 -9.98 -14.99 2.62
CA CYS A 175 -9.82 -13.74 3.38
C CYS A 175 -10.17 -12.50 2.56
N ALA A 176 -9.77 -12.44 1.27
CA ALA A 176 -9.98 -11.29 0.42
C ALA A 176 -11.35 -11.28 -0.28
N ALA A 177 -12.17 -12.32 -0.11
CA ALA A 177 -13.50 -12.39 -0.71
C ALA A 177 -14.51 -11.35 -0.15
N CYS A 178 -14.26 -10.81 1.04
CA CYS A 178 -15.20 -9.91 1.73
C CYS A 178 -14.62 -8.52 2.02
N HIS A 179 -13.31 -8.40 2.14
CA HIS A 179 -12.62 -7.14 2.40
C HIS A 179 -11.18 -7.23 1.88
N ALA A 180 -10.50 -6.07 1.75
CA ALA A 180 -9.11 -6.01 1.31
C ALA A 180 -8.18 -6.86 2.19
N PHE A 181 -7.19 -7.48 1.57
CA PHE A 181 -6.21 -8.34 2.26
C PHE A 181 -5.30 -7.57 3.22
N GLY A 182 -5.15 -6.28 3.02
CA GLY A 182 -4.47 -5.40 3.99
C GLY A 182 -5.09 -5.43 5.39
N GLN A 183 -6.38 -5.76 5.53
CA GLN A 183 -7.05 -5.79 6.84
C GLN A 183 -6.51 -6.88 7.78
N PRO A 184 -6.42 -8.16 7.42
CA PRO A 184 -5.74 -9.15 8.27
C PRO A 184 -4.26 -8.81 8.48
N MET A 185 -3.57 -8.29 7.47
CA MET A 185 -2.16 -7.91 7.58
C MET A 185 -1.91 -6.68 8.47
N SER A 186 -2.95 -5.97 8.88
CA SER A 186 -2.89 -4.86 9.84
C SER A 186 -2.79 -5.31 11.30
N SER A 187 -2.72 -6.62 11.57
CA SER A 187 -2.53 -7.18 12.92
C SER A 187 -1.53 -8.34 12.94
N ARG A 188 -1.05 -8.64 14.15
CA ARG A 188 -0.20 -9.79 14.48
C ARG A 188 -0.79 -10.48 15.68
N ARG A 189 -0.84 -11.80 15.67
CA ARG A 189 -1.53 -12.55 16.70
C ARG A 189 -0.81 -13.87 17.00
N SER A 190 -0.98 -14.39 18.20
CA SER A 190 -0.67 -15.79 18.44
C SER A 190 -1.57 -16.71 17.59
N ARG A 191 -1.17 -17.98 17.42
CA ARG A 191 -2.00 -18.97 16.70
C ARG A 191 -3.40 -19.06 17.30
N ARG A 192 -3.48 -19.10 18.64
CA ARG A 192 -4.76 -19.14 19.35
C ARG A 192 -5.63 -17.93 19.01
N GLU A 193 -5.07 -16.73 19.03
CA GLU A 193 -5.81 -15.51 18.74
C GLU A 193 -6.23 -15.39 17.26
N TRP A 194 -5.49 -15.96 16.31
CA TRP A 194 -5.94 -16.10 14.94
C TRP A 194 -7.14 -17.05 14.82
N GLY A 195 -7.11 -18.19 15.54
CA GLY A 195 -8.22 -19.12 15.58
C GLY A 195 -9.48 -18.51 16.20
N LEU A 196 -9.34 -17.79 17.32
CA LEU A 196 -10.44 -17.07 17.97
C LEU A 196 -11.02 -15.96 17.08
N LEU A 197 -10.18 -15.31 16.25
CA LEU A 197 -10.67 -14.35 15.26
C LEU A 197 -11.51 -15.05 14.17
N GLN A 198 -11.11 -16.23 13.71
CA GLN A 198 -11.92 -17.00 12.77
C GLN A 198 -13.26 -17.41 13.39
N ASN A 199 -13.28 -17.84 14.66
CA ASN A 199 -14.53 -18.15 15.37
C ASN A 199 -15.45 -16.92 15.47
N MET A 200 -14.89 -15.75 15.75
CA MET A 200 -15.65 -14.50 15.74
C MET A 200 -16.25 -14.21 14.35
N HIS A 201 -15.51 -14.45 13.27
CA HIS A 201 -16.03 -14.29 11.91
C HIS A 201 -17.18 -15.25 11.62
N LYS A 202 -17.04 -16.53 12.01
CA LYS A 202 -18.11 -17.53 11.85
C LYS A 202 -19.37 -17.15 12.64
N ALA A 203 -19.21 -16.63 13.86
CA ALA A 203 -20.33 -16.27 14.72
C ALA A 203 -21.08 -15.01 14.24
N LEU A 204 -20.37 -14.03 13.69
CA LEU A 204 -20.96 -12.73 13.32
C LEU A 204 -21.36 -12.63 11.85
N TYR A 205 -20.77 -13.45 10.98
CA TYR A 205 -20.95 -13.33 9.52
C TYR A 205 -21.18 -14.71 8.89
N THR A 206 -22.41 -15.06 8.59
CA THR A 206 -22.79 -16.37 8.02
C THR A 206 -22.01 -16.69 6.74
N GLN A 207 -21.78 -15.70 5.87
CA GLN A 207 -21.00 -15.92 4.64
C GLN A 207 -19.53 -16.24 4.94
N ALA A 208 -18.95 -15.67 5.98
CA ALA A 208 -17.59 -16.00 6.41
C ALA A 208 -17.50 -17.45 6.89
N ALA A 209 -18.50 -17.93 7.65
CA ALA A 209 -18.57 -19.33 8.05
C ALA A 209 -18.55 -20.27 6.83
N VAL A 210 -19.40 -20.00 5.83
CA VAL A 210 -19.44 -20.79 4.59
C VAL A 210 -18.09 -20.78 3.85
N GLN A 211 -17.42 -19.63 3.77
CA GLN A 211 -16.12 -19.54 3.07
C GLN A 211 -14.99 -20.24 3.82
N ILE A 212 -14.95 -20.09 5.15
CA ILE A 212 -13.90 -20.68 6.00
C ILE A 212 -13.97 -22.20 6.01
N GLU A 213 -15.17 -22.77 5.96
CA GLU A 213 -15.40 -24.22 6.03
C GLU A 213 -15.28 -24.93 4.66
N ARG A 214 -15.13 -24.20 3.55
CA ARG A 214 -14.91 -24.83 2.23
C ARG A 214 -13.53 -25.47 2.14
N ASP A 215 -13.43 -26.51 1.30
CA ASP A 215 -12.15 -27.10 0.95
C ASP A 215 -11.19 -26.04 0.39
N ALA A 216 -9.93 -26.10 0.82
CA ALA A 216 -8.90 -25.19 0.33
C ALA A 216 -8.51 -25.55 -1.10
N GLU A 217 -8.22 -24.52 -1.90
CA GLU A 217 -7.69 -24.66 -3.26
C GLU A 217 -6.23 -25.09 -3.23
N ASP A 218 -5.44 -24.44 -2.38
CA ASP A 218 -4.00 -24.67 -2.25
C ASP A 218 -3.74 -25.76 -1.21
N GLN A 219 -3.85 -27.00 -1.61
CA GLN A 219 -3.52 -28.14 -0.76
C GLN A 219 -2.01 -28.42 -0.79
N PRO A 220 -1.37 -28.60 0.35
CA PRO A 220 0.03 -28.98 0.39
C PRO A 220 0.22 -30.43 -0.11
N GLY A 221 0.66 -30.57 -1.34
CA GLY A 221 0.98 -31.86 -1.95
C GLY A 221 -0.24 -32.70 -2.35
N THR A 222 0.01 -33.92 -2.80
CA THR A 222 -1.05 -34.89 -3.13
C THR A 222 -1.56 -35.55 -1.86
N ILE A 223 -2.75 -35.13 -1.38
CA ILE A 223 -3.40 -35.78 -0.25
C ILE A 223 -3.89 -37.15 -0.70
N LYS A 224 -3.28 -38.21 -0.16
CA LYS A 224 -3.73 -39.58 -0.43
C LYS A 224 -4.92 -39.94 0.47
N PRO A 225 -5.99 -40.54 -0.05
CA PRO A 225 -7.06 -41.08 0.80
C PRO A 225 -6.49 -42.04 1.86
N PRO A 226 -6.97 -42.02 3.10
CA PRO A 226 -8.20 -41.41 3.61
C PRO A 226 -8.03 -40.04 4.31
N MET A 227 -6.99 -39.25 4.02
CA MET A 227 -6.79 -37.95 4.68
C MET A 227 -7.90 -36.96 4.34
N LYS A 228 -8.44 -36.32 5.37
CA LYS A 228 -9.40 -35.22 5.22
C LYS A 228 -8.71 -34.05 4.52
N LYS A 229 -9.39 -33.46 3.53
CA LYS A 229 -8.94 -32.19 2.94
C LYS A 229 -8.98 -31.09 4.00
N LEU A 230 -7.98 -30.20 3.95
CA LEU A 230 -7.96 -29.00 4.79
C LEU A 230 -9.01 -28.01 4.30
N THR A 231 -9.63 -27.31 5.23
CA THR A 231 -10.51 -26.18 4.92
C THR A 231 -9.68 -24.93 4.60
N ARG A 232 -10.32 -23.94 3.94
CA ARG A 232 -9.70 -22.62 3.74
C ARG A 232 -9.27 -21.98 5.04
N GLY A 233 -10.07 -22.16 6.10
CA GLY A 233 -9.76 -21.66 7.44
C GLY A 233 -8.51 -22.28 8.04
N GLU A 234 -8.31 -23.60 7.91
CA GLU A 234 -7.12 -24.28 8.39
C GLU A 234 -5.85 -23.82 7.66
N VAL A 235 -5.90 -23.74 6.33
CA VAL A 235 -4.78 -23.23 5.52
C VAL A 235 -4.48 -21.76 5.83
N ALA A 236 -5.51 -20.92 5.95
CA ALA A 236 -5.34 -19.51 6.30
C ALA A 236 -4.77 -19.32 7.70
N LEU A 237 -5.21 -20.14 8.68
CA LEU A 237 -4.68 -20.10 10.05
C LEU A 237 -3.20 -20.44 10.09
N ASP A 238 -2.77 -21.47 9.37
CA ASP A 238 -1.38 -21.89 9.30
C ASP A 238 -0.52 -20.80 8.64
N TRP A 239 -0.99 -20.25 7.54
CA TRP A 239 -0.30 -19.17 6.84
C TRP A 239 -0.17 -17.90 7.71
N LEU A 240 -1.26 -17.47 8.35
CA LEU A 240 -1.28 -16.29 9.22
C LEU A 240 -0.39 -16.47 10.44
N THR A 241 -0.36 -17.66 11.02
CA THR A 241 0.54 -17.98 12.15
C THR A 241 2.01 -17.82 11.76
N GLN A 242 2.37 -18.22 10.54
CA GLN A 242 3.74 -18.14 10.04
C GLN A 242 4.13 -16.74 9.58
N ASN A 243 3.23 -16.01 8.92
CA ASN A 243 3.55 -14.76 8.23
C ASN A 243 3.05 -13.49 8.97
N ALA A 244 2.12 -13.66 9.92
CA ALA A 244 1.55 -12.59 10.74
C ALA A 244 1.47 -13.00 12.21
N GLY A 245 2.47 -13.75 12.71
CA GLY A 245 2.59 -14.19 14.10
C GLY A 245 2.81 -13.03 15.08
N LEU A 246 2.53 -13.28 16.35
CA LEU A 246 2.66 -12.28 17.42
C LEU A 246 4.09 -11.72 17.54
N HIS A 247 5.07 -12.62 17.57
CA HIS A 247 6.49 -12.31 17.69
C HIS A 247 7.17 -12.40 16.33
N THR A 248 7.67 -11.26 15.84
CA THR A 248 8.44 -11.17 14.60
C THR A 248 9.83 -10.61 14.87
N LYS A 249 10.77 -10.88 13.98
CA LYS A 249 12.11 -10.28 14.05
C LYS A 249 12.03 -8.75 14.02
N ALA A 250 11.22 -8.19 13.12
CA ALA A 250 11.04 -6.74 13.00
C ALA A 250 10.55 -6.11 14.31
N TRP A 251 9.58 -6.76 14.99
CA TRP A 251 9.10 -6.27 16.29
C TRP A 251 10.15 -6.39 17.38
N ALA A 252 10.86 -7.51 17.46
CA ALA A 252 11.92 -7.71 18.46
C ALA A 252 13.04 -6.65 18.34
N GLU A 253 13.37 -6.26 17.12
CA GLU A 253 14.34 -5.20 16.83
C GLU A 253 13.80 -3.80 17.09
N TRP A 254 12.50 -3.56 16.83
CA TRP A 254 11.90 -2.23 16.97
C TRP A 254 11.51 -1.88 18.42
N ARG A 255 10.90 -2.83 19.14
CA ARG A 255 10.36 -2.59 20.50
C ARG A 255 11.32 -1.85 21.44
N PRO A 256 12.60 -2.23 21.60
CA PRO A 256 13.53 -1.51 22.44
C PRO A 256 13.93 -0.13 21.89
N ARG A 257 13.60 0.19 20.64
CA ARG A 257 13.91 1.46 19.97
C ARG A 257 12.74 2.43 19.95
N ILE A 258 11.58 2.04 20.45
CA ILE A 258 10.41 2.92 20.55
C ILE A 258 10.77 4.13 21.40
N ARG A 259 10.55 5.31 20.86
CA ARG A 259 10.87 6.58 21.51
C ARG A 259 9.85 7.66 21.14
N THR A 260 9.75 8.68 21.97
CA THR A 260 8.98 9.89 21.64
C THR A 260 9.53 10.52 20.36
N PRO A 261 8.69 10.76 19.36
CA PRO A 261 9.13 11.34 18.09
C PRO A 261 9.56 12.79 18.27
N ARG A 262 10.62 13.19 17.58
CA ARG A 262 11.13 14.57 17.53
C ARG A 262 10.95 15.12 16.14
N LEU A 263 9.70 15.43 15.76
CA LEU A 263 9.35 15.83 14.40
C LEU A 263 9.34 17.34 14.18
N ALA A 264 9.47 18.14 15.24
CA ALA A 264 9.51 19.59 15.14
C ALA A 264 10.53 20.09 14.12
N GLY A 265 10.18 21.12 13.36
CA GLY A 265 11.00 21.73 12.34
C GLY A 265 10.33 21.78 10.98
N THR A 266 11.10 22.13 9.95
CA THR A 266 10.64 22.26 8.57
C THR A 266 10.85 20.95 7.80
N TRP A 267 9.86 20.59 7.02
CA TRP A 267 9.86 19.44 6.14
C TRP A 267 9.53 19.87 4.72
N LEU A 268 10.35 19.46 3.77
CA LEU A 268 10.02 19.56 2.35
C LEU A 268 9.00 18.48 2.01
N VAL A 269 7.88 18.87 1.41
CA VAL A 269 6.79 17.97 1.03
C VAL A 269 6.67 17.96 -0.48
N SER A 270 6.64 16.78 -1.06
CA SER A 270 6.22 16.58 -2.45
C SER A 270 5.06 15.61 -2.50
N GLY A 271 4.18 15.77 -3.48
CA GLY A 271 3.04 14.89 -3.61
C GLY A 271 2.44 14.88 -5.01
N THR A 272 1.69 13.81 -5.30
CA THR A 272 0.97 13.65 -6.57
C THR A 272 -0.48 13.33 -6.29
N MET A 273 -1.37 13.99 -7.00
CA MET A 273 -2.81 13.76 -6.94
C MET A 273 -3.35 13.51 -8.35
N ARG A 274 -4.01 12.40 -8.52
CA ARG A 274 -4.58 12.01 -9.82
C ARG A 274 -5.55 13.08 -10.33
N GLY A 275 -5.41 13.49 -11.58
CA GLY A 275 -6.20 14.55 -12.21
C GLY A 275 -5.86 15.98 -11.78
N HIS A 276 -4.96 16.16 -10.82
CA HIS A 276 -4.53 17.45 -10.31
C HIS A 276 -3.01 17.68 -10.39
N GLY A 277 -2.27 16.65 -10.83
CA GLY A 277 -0.84 16.72 -11.05
C GLY A 277 0.01 16.69 -9.77
N ARG A 278 1.15 17.39 -9.81
CA ARG A 278 2.17 17.35 -8.76
C ARG A 278 2.22 18.62 -7.93
N PHE A 279 2.59 18.44 -6.68
CA PHE A 279 2.73 19.52 -5.70
C PHE A 279 4.07 19.42 -5.00
N VAL A 280 4.64 20.57 -4.68
CA VAL A 280 5.82 20.69 -3.83
C VAL A 280 5.62 21.85 -2.85
N GLY A 281 6.19 21.75 -1.67
CA GLY A 281 6.09 22.82 -0.69
C GLY A 281 6.73 22.47 0.64
N GLU A 282 6.42 23.24 1.66
CA GLU A 282 7.00 23.09 2.99
C GLU A 282 5.90 22.88 4.03
N MET A 283 6.21 22.00 4.99
CA MET A 283 5.40 21.80 6.20
C MET A 283 6.25 22.16 7.40
N THR A 284 5.76 23.05 8.24
CA THR A 284 6.28 23.29 9.57
C THR A 284 5.52 22.44 10.57
N ILE A 285 6.24 21.66 11.36
CA ILE A 285 5.71 20.85 12.47
C ILE A 285 6.17 21.49 13.77
N ALA A 286 5.21 21.80 14.68
CA ALA A 286 5.49 22.34 16.00
C ALA A 286 4.88 21.44 17.08
N PRO A 287 5.53 21.28 18.26
CA PRO A 287 4.98 20.53 19.38
C PRO A 287 3.70 21.19 19.92
N ASP A 288 2.74 20.36 20.36
CA ASP A 288 1.52 20.76 21.05
C ASP A 288 1.22 19.72 22.15
N GLY A 289 1.90 19.84 23.29
CA GLY A 289 1.91 18.81 24.33
C GLY A 289 2.54 17.52 23.82
N ASP A 290 1.77 16.44 23.86
CA ASP A 290 2.15 15.13 23.30
C ASP A 290 1.86 14.98 21.80
N ASP A 291 1.19 15.98 21.21
CA ASP A 291 0.78 16.03 19.83
C ASP A 291 1.59 17.09 19.06
N PHE A 292 1.16 17.39 17.83
CA PHE A 292 1.80 18.35 16.96
C PHE A 292 0.77 19.22 16.26
N THR A 293 1.11 20.49 16.03
CA THR A 293 0.44 21.34 15.05
C THR A 293 1.24 21.40 13.76
N THR A 294 0.55 21.60 12.64
CA THR A 294 1.18 21.70 11.32
C THR A 294 0.68 22.92 10.55
N THR A 295 1.58 23.54 9.80
CA THR A 295 1.24 24.50 8.76
C THR A 295 1.98 24.09 7.49
N THR A 296 1.24 23.89 6.40
CA THR A 296 1.79 23.42 5.13
C THR A 296 1.43 24.38 4.01
N THR A 297 2.40 24.74 3.20
CA THR A 297 2.19 25.50 1.97
C THR A 297 2.61 24.62 0.80
N LEU A 298 1.67 24.34 -0.12
CA LEU A 298 1.90 23.54 -1.33
C LEU A 298 1.72 24.41 -2.56
N ARG A 299 2.59 24.24 -3.54
CA ARG A 299 2.49 24.83 -4.88
C ARG A 299 2.26 23.72 -5.90
N SER A 300 1.23 23.85 -6.73
CA SER A 300 1.05 23.01 -7.92
C SER A 300 2.15 23.28 -8.93
N LEU A 301 2.83 22.24 -9.41
CA LEU A 301 3.86 22.36 -10.43
C LEU A 301 3.27 22.64 -11.82
N ASP A 302 2.02 22.25 -12.05
CA ASP A 302 1.36 22.37 -13.35
C ASP A 302 0.65 23.73 -13.50
N THR A 303 0.07 24.27 -12.41
CA THR A 303 -0.72 25.52 -12.46
C THR A 303 -0.07 26.69 -11.74
N GLY A 304 0.97 26.45 -10.94
CA GLY A 304 1.60 27.45 -10.09
C GLY A 304 0.75 27.92 -8.88
N LYS A 305 -0.48 27.41 -8.74
CA LYS A 305 -1.36 27.78 -7.62
C LYS A 305 -0.77 27.35 -6.29
N VAL A 306 -0.92 28.22 -5.30
CA VAL A 306 -0.45 27.97 -3.93
C VAL A 306 -1.65 27.72 -3.01
N LEU A 307 -1.53 26.72 -2.16
CA LEU A 307 -2.52 26.36 -1.14
C LEU A 307 -1.83 26.26 0.22
N THR A 308 -2.43 26.88 1.24
CA THR A 308 -1.98 26.73 2.63
C THR A 308 -2.99 25.90 3.41
N ARG A 309 -2.48 25.00 4.25
CA ARG A 309 -3.25 24.13 5.13
C ARG A 309 -2.71 24.22 6.55
N SER A 310 -3.61 24.16 7.53
CA SER A 310 -3.25 24.03 8.94
C SER A 310 -3.85 22.76 9.52
N GLY A 311 -3.15 22.13 10.43
CA GLY A 311 -3.58 20.84 10.96
C GLY A 311 -2.97 20.48 12.29
N LYS A 312 -3.35 19.32 12.75
CA LYS A 312 -2.83 18.65 13.95
C LYS A 312 -2.48 17.20 13.63
N GLY A 313 -1.58 16.63 14.40
CA GLY A 313 -1.23 15.23 14.27
C GLY A 313 -0.60 14.65 15.51
N LEU A 314 -0.57 13.34 15.59
CA LEU A 314 0.07 12.56 16.64
C LEU A 314 0.81 11.36 16.06
N VAL A 315 1.69 10.75 16.83
CA VAL A 315 2.51 9.63 16.37
C VAL A 315 2.35 8.44 17.30
N TYR A 316 1.99 7.31 16.70
CA TYR A 316 1.95 6.02 17.40
C TYR A 316 3.27 5.28 17.17
N GLY A 317 3.76 4.57 18.18
CA GLY A 317 4.95 3.72 18.10
C GLY A 317 6.23 4.42 17.66
N GLY A 318 6.28 5.76 17.68
CA GLY A 318 7.44 6.56 17.30
C GLY A 318 7.63 6.80 15.79
N TYR A 319 6.77 6.25 14.94
CA TYR A 319 6.92 6.33 13.48
C TYR A 319 5.60 6.52 12.71
N SER A 320 4.47 6.22 13.32
CA SER A 320 3.18 6.13 12.61
C SER A 320 2.36 7.40 12.85
N TRP A 321 2.50 8.38 11.96
CA TRP A 321 1.76 9.66 12.00
C TRP A 321 0.30 9.46 11.64
N ARG A 322 -0.57 10.09 12.41
CA ARG A 322 -1.98 10.31 12.09
C ARG A 322 -2.28 11.77 12.28
N GLY A 323 -2.81 12.41 11.25
CA GLY A 323 -3.11 13.84 11.25
C GLY A 323 -4.43 14.17 10.57
N SER A 324 -4.81 15.42 10.76
CA SER A 324 -5.90 16.05 10.02
C SER A 324 -5.51 17.48 9.72
N SER A 325 -5.73 17.92 8.48
CA SER A 325 -5.46 19.30 8.08
C SER A 325 -6.57 19.84 7.18
N LYS A 326 -6.74 21.16 7.18
CA LYS A 326 -7.72 21.86 6.35
C LYS A 326 -7.13 23.14 5.76
N SER A 327 -7.64 23.54 4.61
CA SER A 327 -7.38 24.86 4.04
C SER A 327 -8.30 25.92 4.71
N GLY A 328 -7.89 27.18 4.62
CA GLY A 328 -8.74 28.33 4.98
C GLY A 328 -9.86 28.61 3.99
N THR A 329 -9.86 27.97 2.82
CA THR A 329 -10.88 28.10 1.76
C THR A 329 -11.78 26.87 1.72
N ALA A 330 -13.05 27.07 1.38
CA ALA A 330 -13.97 25.96 1.15
C ALA A 330 -13.64 25.23 -0.16
N PRO A 331 -13.79 23.89 -0.21
CA PRO A 331 -13.61 23.14 -1.44
C PRO A 331 -14.67 23.52 -2.48
N ALA A 332 -14.25 23.73 -3.73
CA ALA A 332 -15.14 24.03 -4.84
C ALA A 332 -15.76 22.76 -5.48
N ARG A 333 -15.08 21.63 -5.35
CA ARG A 333 -15.46 20.30 -5.88
C ARG A 333 -15.16 19.24 -4.83
N PRO A 334 -15.76 18.03 -4.92
CA PRO A 334 -15.47 16.94 -3.99
C PRO A 334 -13.98 16.54 -3.94
N ASP A 335 -13.28 16.64 -5.08
CA ASP A 335 -11.87 16.33 -5.25
C ASP A 335 -10.92 17.50 -4.99
N ASP A 336 -11.43 18.63 -4.49
CA ASP A 336 -10.61 19.82 -4.24
C ASP A 336 -9.63 19.60 -3.07
N LEU A 337 -8.36 19.93 -3.29
CA LEU A 337 -7.32 19.86 -2.28
C LEU A 337 -7.56 20.78 -1.08
N ALA A 338 -8.49 21.75 -1.18
CA ALA A 338 -8.93 22.58 -0.06
C ALA A 338 -9.77 21.82 0.97
N ALA A 339 -10.29 20.65 0.64
CA ALA A 339 -11.08 19.80 1.54
C ALA A 339 -10.29 19.44 2.81
N THR A 340 -11.02 19.21 3.91
CA THR A 340 -10.40 18.65 5.13
C THR A 340 -9.87 17.27 4.83
N ALA A 341 -8.57 17.10 4.98
CA ALA A 341 -7.88 15.82 4.75
C ALA A 341 -7.52 15.15 6.08
N ARG A 342 -7.57 13.83 6.09
CA ARG A 342 -6.88 12.98 7.05
C ARG A 342 -5.49 12.66 6.52
N GLU A 343 -4.55 12.46 7.43
CA GLU A 343 -3.15 12.25 7.10
C GLU A 343 -2.68 10.95 7.74
N THR A 344 -2.10 10.09 6.94
CA THR A 344 -1.43 8.88 7.41
C THR A 344 -0.04 8.84 6.79
N VAL A 345 1.01 8.96 7.62
CA VAL A 345 2.40 8.99 7.15
C VAL A 345 3.24 8.02 7.97
N TRP A 346 3.99 7.20 7.29
CA TRP A 346 5.07 6.41 7.86
C TRP A 346 6.32 7.29 7.96
N ILE A 347 6.86 7.45 9.16
CA ILE A 347 8.09 8.18 9.40
C ILE A 347 9.23 7.19 9.50
N ALA A 348 10.31 7.40 8.77
CA ALA A 348 11.49 6.55 8.87
C ALA A 348 12.04 6.51 10.31
N PRO A 349 12.60 5.37 10.77
CA PRO A 349 13.12 5.24 12.14
C PRO A 349 14.15 6.27 12.56
N ASP A 350 14.90 6.83 11.62
CA ASP A 350 15.85 7.93 11.84
C ASP A 350 15.19 9.32 11.84
N GLN A 351 13.89 9.39 11.52
CA GLN A 351 13.08 10.61 11.44
C GLN A 351 13.57 11.62 10.38
N SER A 352 14.26 11.15 9.34
CA SER A 352 14.76 11.98 8.25
C SER A 352 13.74 12.17 7.13
N ARG A 353 12.84 11.19 6.96
CA ARG A 353 11.84 11.18 5.87
C ARG A 353 10.52 10.58 6.33
N GLY A 354 9.47 10.88 5.56
CA GLY A 354 8.14 10.29 5.71
C GLY A 354 7.54 9.97 4.35
N GLU A 355 6.70 8.96 4.31
CA GLU A 355 5.94 8.55 3.12
C GLU A 355 4.51 8.27 3.54
N GLY A 356 3.52 8.74 2.78
CA GLY A 356 2.15 8.52 3.18
C GLY A 356 1.12 9.08 2.23
N ARG A 357 -0.06 9.30 2.77
CA ARG A 357 -1.19 9.83 2.02
C ARG A 357 -1.99 10.80 2.86
N TRP A 358 -2.39 11.89 2.25
CA TRP A 358 -3.45 12.77 2.73
C TRP A 358 -4.68 12.47 1.92
N TYR A 359 -5.82 12.22 2.57
CA TYR A 359 -6.99 11.73 1.86
C TYR A 359 -8.30 12.23 2.48
N TRP A 360 -9.33 12.26 1.65
CA TRP A 360 -10.68 12.65 2.02
C TRP A 360 -11.73 11.99 1.11
N GLY A 361 -12.99 12.32 1.28
CA GLY A 361 -14.13 11.72 0.59
C GLY A 361 -14.86 10.72 1.48
N GLU A 362 -16.09 10.38 1.10
CA GLU A 362 -16.93 9.45 1.88
C GLU A 362 -16.28 8.06 2.01
N TYR A 363 -15.57 7.62 0.96
CA TYR A 363 -14.86 6.34 0.90
C TYR A 363 -13.35 6.53 0.87
N HIS A 364 -12.86 7.72 1.26
CA HIS A 364 -11.43 8.08 1.21
C HIS A 364 -10.84 7.97 -0.22
N GLU A 365 -11.67 8.24 -1.21
CA GLU A 365 -11.33 8.05 -2.62
C GLU A 365 -10.38 9.11 -3.16
N PHE A 366 -10.41 10.32 -2.61
CA PHE A 366 -9.51 11.39 -3.00
C PHE A 366 -8.27 11.41 -2.13
N GLY A 367 -7.16 11.86 -2.68
CA GLY A 367 -5.96 12.03 -1.87
C GLY A 367 -4.72 12.39 -2.65
N LEU A 368 -3.74 12.84 -1.89
CA LEU A 368 -2.41 13.22 -2.29
C LEU A 368 -1.42 12.21 -1.70
N ASP A 369 -0.74 11.46 -2.55
CA ASP A 369 0.38 10.62 -2.11
C ASP A 369 1.57 11.53 -1.83
N VAL A 370 2.09 11.50 -0.61
CA VAL A 370 3.11 12.44 -0.13
C VAL A 370 4.41 11.78 0.24
N THR A 371 5.50 12.46 -0.09
CA THR A 371 6.83 12.21 0.48
C THR A 371 7.26 13.46 1.24
N MET A 372 7.84 13.24 2.41
CA MET A 372 8.32 14.29 3.30
C MET A 372 9.81 14.07 3.58
N THR A 373 10.61 15.12 3.50
CA THR A 373 12.03 15.06 3.86
C THR A 373 12.36 16.20 4.81
N ARG A 374 13.02 15.88 5.92
CA ARG A 374 13.39 16.87 6.93
C ARG A 374 14.42 17.85 6.37
N VAL A 375 14.17 19.14 6.52
CA VAL A 375 15.13 20.19 6.13
C VAL A 375 16.08 20.43 7.30
N THR A 376 17.36 20.19 7.07
CA THR A 376 18.43 20.33 8.10
C THR A 376 19.48 21.38 7.75
N GLY A 377 19.26 22.14 6.66
CA GLY A 377 20.22 23.09 6.11
C GLY A 377 21.10 22.50 4.99
N ALA A 378 21.19 21.18 4.88
CA ALA A 378 21.75 20.53 3.69
C ALA A 378 20.77 20.57 2.53
N PRO A 379 21.23 20.58 1.27
CA PRO A 379 20.37 20.51 0.09
C PRO A 379 19.49 19.26 0.10
N VAL A 380 18.24 19.41 -0.31
CA VAL A 380 17.27 18.32 -0.49
C VAL A 380 16.56 18.54 -1.82
N LEU A 381 16.35 17.48 -2.58
CA LEU A 381 15.59 17.48 -3.83
C LEU A 381 14.21 16.83 -3.62
N ALA A 382 13.18 17.38 -4.27
CA ALA A 382 11.80 16.88 -4.14
C ALA A 382 11.14 16.53 -5.48
N ALA A 383 11.36 17.31 -6.52
CA ALA A 383 10.75 17.11 -7.82
C ALA A 383 11.54 17.83 -8.93
N VAL A 384 11.30 17.42 -10.17
CA VAL A 384 11.72 18.14 -11.38
C VAL A 384 10.53 18.36 -12.32
N SER A 385 10.58 19.40 -13.15
CA SER A 385 9.56 19.68 -14.17
C SER A 385 10.27 20.16 -15.44
N PRO A 386 9.92 19.68 -16.65
CA PRO A 386 8.82 18.76 -16.98
C PRO A 386 9.01 17.35 -16.40
N LEU A 387 7.96 16.52 -16.48
CA LEU A 387 7.98 15.13 -16.00
C LEU A 387 8.96 14.24 -16.78
N GLY A 388 9.26 14.55 -18.02
CA GLY A 388 10.19 13.79 -18.84
C GLY A 388 10.74 14.62 -19.98
N VAL A 389 11.84 14.17 -20.57
CA VAL A 389 12.52 14.83 -21.68
C VAL A 389 12.74 13.85 -22.83
N LYS A 390 12.56 14.34 -24.05
CA LYS A 390 12.72 13.52 -25.25
C LYS A 390 14.19 13.47 -25.67
N THR A 391 14.66 12.31 -26.16
CA THR A 391 15.95 12.16 -26.82
C THR A 391 16.08 13.16 -27.99
N GLY A 392 17.26 13.72 -28.20
CA GLY A 392 17.54 14.72 -29.23
C GLY A 392 17.10 16.15 -28.88
N SER A 393 16.39 16.36 -27.76
CA SER A 393 15.98 17.73 -27.38
C SER A 393 17.16 18.58 -26.96
N LYS A 394 17.10 19.88 -27.33
CA LYS A 394 18.17 20.87 -27.09
C LYS A 394 17.61 22.03 -26.29
N ALA A 395 18.46 22.61 -25.43
CA ALA A 395 18.16 23.79 -24.63
C ALA A 395 16.83 23.68 -23.85
N THR A 396 16.51 22.47 -23.36
CA THR A 396 15.31 22.23 -22.58
C THR A 396 15.50 22.76 -21.17
N GLU A 397 14.56 23.56 -20.69
CA GLU A 397 14.56 24.03 -19.31
C GLU A 397 13.95 22.96 -18.40
N VAL A 398 14.68 22.62 -17.34
CA VAL A 398 14.24 21.70 -16.28
C VAL A 398 14.28 22.45 -14.96
N HIS A 399 13.12 22.65 -14.38
CA HIS A 399 12.99 23.18 -13.02
C HIS A 399 13.29 22.09 -12.02
N ILE A 400 14.06 22.42 -11.00
CA ILE A 400 14.47 21.53 -9.91
C ILE A 400 13.91 22.13 -8.63
N TYR A 401 13.07 21.41 -7.95
CA TYR A 401 12.43 21.82 -6.70
C TYR A 401 13.05 21.08 -5.52
N GLY A 402 13.35 21.84 -4.47
CA GLY A 402 14.04 21.30 -3.31
C GLY A 402 13.95 22.19 -2.08
N ALA A 403 14.91 22.05 -1.19
CA ALA A 403 15.14 22.97 -0.08
C ALA A 403 16.64 23.13 0.15
N SER A 404 17.04 24.30 0.65
CA SER A 404 18.44 24.65 0.95
C SER A 404 19.35 24.52 -0.29
N LEU A 405 18.84 24.83 -1.48
CA LEU A 405 19.65 24.81 -2.71
C LEU A 405 20.74 25.87 -2.62
N PRO A 406 22.03 25.54 -2.92
CA PRO A 406 23.13 26.49 -2.89
C PRO A 406 22.94 27.60 -3.92
N THR A 407 23.20 28.85 -3.57
CA THR A 407 23.03 30.01 -4.46
C THR A 407 24.03 30.07 -5.60
N GLY A 408 25.18 29.40 -5.47
CA GLY A 408 26.28 29.39 -6.44
C GLY A 408 26.38 28.11 -7.28
N LEU A 409 25.25 27.46 -7.60
CA LEU A 409 25.26 26.23 -8.42
C LEU A 409 25.84 26.46 -9.79
N ALA A 410 26.80 25.63 -10.19
CA ALA A 410 27.35 25.53 -11.52
C ALA A 410 26.76 24.34 -12.29
N ALA A 411 26.92 24.33 -13.62
CA ALA A 411 26.43 23.24 -14.46
C ALA A 411 26.99 21.87 -14.05
N GLY A 412 28.26 21.83 -13.60
CA GLY A 412 28.91 20.61 -13.15
C GLY A 412 28.45 20.06 -11.79
N ASP A 413 27.64 20.81 -11.03
CA ASP A 413 27.10 20.35 -9.76
C ASP A 413 25.82 19.50 -9.92
N LEU A 414 25.21 19.55 -11.11
CA LEU A 414 24.01 18.80 -11.47
C LEU A 414 24.33 17.68 -12.45
N ASP A 415 23.76 16.51 -12.18
CA ASP A 415 23.83 15.34 -13.04
C ASP A 415 22.43 14.79 -13.29
N PHE A 416 22.08 14.59 -14.56
CA PHE A 416 20.82 14.01 -15.03
C PHE A 416 21.02 12.63 -15.67
N GLY A 417 22.19 12.05 -15.49
CA GLY A 417 22.57 10.75 -16.03
C GLY A 417 23.15 10.81 -17.45
N SER A 418 23.50 9.64 -17.96
CA SER A 418 24.19 9.49 -19.23
C SER A 418 23.39 10.06 -20.41
N GLY A 419 24.08 10.75 -21.34
CA GLY A 419 23.45 11.33 -22.51
C GLY A 419 22.72 12.66 -22.26
N VAL A 420 22.74 13.19 -21.03
CA VAL A 420 22.14 14.49 -20.68
C VAL A 420 23.25 15.46 -20.27
N THR A 421 23.37 16.58 -20.99
CA THR A 421 24.38 17.61 -20.72
C THR A 421 23.73 18.85 -20.14
N VAL A 422 24.22 19.32 -19.00
CA VAL A 422 23.79 20.58 -18.40
C VAL A 422 24.60 21.73 -19.01
N ARG A 423 23.91 22.65 -19.66
CA ARG A 423 24.55 23.84 -20.27
C ARG A 423 24.65 25.00 -19.31
N LYS A 424 23.60 25.22 -18.53
CA LYS A 424 23.47 26.38 -17.63
C LYS A 424 22.58 26.02 -16.45
N VAL A 425 22.88 26.63 -15.32
CA VAL A 425 22.05 26.59 -14.12
C VAL A 425 21.79 28.00 -13.62
N SER A 426 20.58 28.25 -13.16
CA SER A 426 20.18 29.50 -12.50
C SER A 426 19.40 29.16 -11.24
N VAL A 427 19.83 29.61 -10.08
CA VAL A 427 19.11 29.43 -8.82
C VAL A 427 18.14 30.60 -8.65
N LEU A 428 16.84 30.29 -8.63
CA LEU A 428 15.78 31.28 -8.49
C LEU A 428 15.50 31.60 -7.01
N SER A 429 15.63 30.57 -6.15
CA SER A 429 15.44 30.67 -4.71
C SER A 429 16.11 29.47 -4.01
N PRO A 430 16.21 29.45 -2.68
CA PRO A 430 16.67 28.27 -1.95
C PRO A 430 15.82 27.01 -2.19
N SER A 431 14.63 27.15 -2.80
CA SER A 431 13.70 26.02 -3.08
C SER A 431 13.52 25.73 -4.58
N GLU A 432 14.10 26.53 -5.48
CA GLU A 432 13.94 26.36 -6.93
C GLU A 432 15.18 26.77 -7.72
N ALA A 433 15.63 25.88 -8.59
CA ALA A 433 16.66 26.16 -9.59
C ALA A 433 16.15 25.74 -10.98
N VAL A 434 16.73 26.34 -12.03
CA VAL A 434 16.46 25.98 -13.43
C VAL A 434 17.74 25.57 -14.11
N ALA A 435 17.77 24.39 -14.69
CA ALA A 435 18.84 23.89 -15.53
C ALA A 435 18.40 23.91 -17.00
N THR A 436 19.27 24.42 -17.87
CA THR A 436 19.13 24.28 -19.33
C THR A 436 19.94 23.06 -19.75
N ILE A 437 19.28 22.03 -20.29
CA ILE A 437 19.92 20.77 -20.67
C ILE A 437 19.79 20.45 -22.15
N ASP A 438 20.75 19.67 -22.66
CA ASP A 438 20.66 18.98 -23.94
C ASP A 438 20.58 17.48 -23.68
N VAL A 439 19.69 16.79 -24.39
CA VAL A 439 19.60 15.35 -24.43
C VAL A 439 20.14 14.84 -25.75
N ALA A 440 21.08 13.92 -25.72
CA ALA A 440 21.65 13.31 -26.92
C ALA A 440 20.60 12.47 -27.65
N ASP A 441 20.74 12.29 -28.96
CA ASP A 441 19.84 11.46 -29.76
C ASP A 441 19.90 9.98 -29.32
N ASP A 442 21.08 9.55 -28.86
CA ASP A 442 21.39 8.21 -28.38
C ASP A 442 21.39 8.11 -26.85
N ALA A 443 20.84 9.10 -26.15
CA ALA A 443 20.71 9.04 -24.69
C ALA A 443 19.95 7.79 -24.26
N PRO A 444 20.41 7.06 -23.23
CA PRO A 444 19.70 5.88 -22.73
C PRO A 444 18.26 6.21 -22.35
N VAL A 445 17.31 5.48 -22.96
CA VAL A 445 15.89 5.59 -22.62
C VAL A 445 15.66 4.92 -21.28
N GLY A 446 14.97 5.60 -20.35
CA GLY A 446 14.70 5.09 -19.01
C GLY A 446 14.38 6.18 -18.00
N GLN A 447 14.19 5.81 -16.77
CA GLN A 447 13.99 6.73 -15.65
C GLN A 447 15.36 7.13 -15.08
N HIS A 448 15.81 8.34 -15.41
CA HIS A 448 17.09 8.86 -14.92
C HIS A 448 16.96 9.43 -13.51
N ASP A 449 18.03 9.30 -12.75
CA ASP A 449 18.19 10.02 -11.48
C ASP A 449 18.55 11.48 -11.75
N VAL A 450 18.22 12.36 -10.82
CA VAL A 450 18.69 13.73 -10.79
C VAL A 450 19.54 13.92 -9.55
N ALA A 451 20.82 14.26 -9.74
CA ALA A 451 21.75 14.43 -8.63
C ALA A 451 22.21 15.88 -8.50
N LEU A 452 22.39 16.33 -7.27
CA LEU A 452 23.02 17.58 -6.88
C LEU A 452 24.11 17.24 -5.84
N GLY A 453 25.35 17.18 -6.29
CA GLY A 453 26.44 16.70 -5.44
C GLY A 453 26.17 15.30 -4.90
N GLY A 454 26.13 15.17 -3.57
CA GLY A 454 25.83 13.90 -2.91
C GLY A 454 24.34 13.58 -2.71
N VAL A 455 23.44 14.45 -3.16
CA VAL A 455 21.98 14.27 -3.01
C VAL A 455 21.41 13.73 -4.32
N VAL A 456 20.68 12.64 -4.26
CA VAL A 456 20.09 11.97 -5.43
C VAL A 456 18.57 11.92 -5.29
N LEU A 457 17.88 12.42 -6.30
CA LEU A 457 16.44 12.19 -6.50
C LEU A 457 16.30 11.05 -7.54
N ALA A 458 16.05 9.87 -7.04
CA ALA A 458 16.06 8.66 -7.85
C ALA A 458 14.87 8.62 -8.82
N ARG A 459 15.14 8.17 -10.06
CA ARG A 459 14.15 7.91 -11.10
C ARG A 459 13.23 9.11 -11.40
N ALA A 460 13.79 10.34 -11.30
CA ALA A 460 13.00 11.56 -11.29
C ALA A 460 12.74 12.14 -12.69
N LEU A 461 13.56 11.80 -13.68
CA LEU A 461 13.47 12.34 -15.03
C LEU A 461 13.43 11.20 -16.07
N PRO A 462 12.25 10.77 -16.53
CA PRO A 462 12.13 9.91 -17.71
C PRO A 462 12.78 10.53 -18.94
N VAL A 463 13.75 9.83 -19.54
CA VAL A 463 14.28 10.12 -20.87
C VAL A 463 13.64 9.14 -21.84
N TYR A 464 12.98 9.63 -22.89
CA TYR A 464 12.18 8.82 -23.78
C TYR A 464 12.34 9.20 -25.26
N ALA A 465 12.24 8.23 -26.16
CA ALA A 465 12.25 8.45 -27.61
C ALA A 465 10.86 8.85 -28.14
N GLY A 466 9.82 8.32 -27.56
CA GLY A 466 8.42 8.56 -27.88
C GLY A 466 7.49 7.93 -26.84
N ILE A 467 6.20 8.24 -26.92
CA ILE A 467 5.18 7.54 -26.14
C ILE A 467 4.71 6.36 -26.98
N ASP A 468 4.93 5.14 -26.51
CA ASP A 468 4.64 3.91 -27.24
C ASP A 468 3.20 3.44 -27.08
N TYR A 469 2.60 3.65 -25.90
CA TYR A 469 1.24 3.33 -25.58
C TYR A 469 0.73 4.15 -24.39
N MET A 470 -0.56 4.04 -24.12
CA MET A 470 -1.19 4.68 -22.95
C MET A 470 -1.81 3.63 -22.03
N LYS A 471 -1.89 3.96 -20.75
CA LYS A 471 -2.75 3.31 -19.77
C LYS A 471 -3.69 4.32 -19.14
N VAL A 472 -4.88 3.88 -18.75
CA VAL A 472 -5.78 4.65 -17.88
C VAL A 472 -5.54 4.20 -16.44
N THR A 473 -5.33 5.13 -15.53
CA THR A 473 -5.21 4.85 -14.10
C THR A 473 -6.40 5.43 -13.34
N PRO A 474 -6.98 4.65 -12.38
CA PRO A 474 -6.68 3.24 -12.10
C PRO A 474 -7.15 2.33 -13.24
N GLU A 475 -6.47 1.22 -13.47
CA GLU A 475 -6.88 0.23 -14.49
C GLU A 475 -8.20 -0.47 -14.12
N THR A 476 -8.49 -0.55 -12.80
CA THR A 476 -9.77 -1.01 -12.24
C THR A 476 -10.21 -0.05 -11.15
N ALA A 477 -11.47 0.37 -11.19
CA ALA A 477 -12.05 1.34 -10.28
C ALA A 477 -13.36 0.87 -9.67
N LEU A 478 -13.63 1.32 -8.44
CA LEU A 478 -14.87 1.06 -7.71
C LEU A 478 -15.47 2.38 -7.22
N ALA A 479 -16.59 2.76 -7.83
CA ALA A 479 -17.40 3.88 -7.40
C ALA A 479 -18.63 3.41 -6.58
N HIS A 480 -19.19 4.30 -5.76
CA HIS A 480 -20.36 4.01 -4.94
C HIS A 480 -21.50 4.98 -5.23
N LEU A 481 -22.68 4.43 -5.48
CA LEU A 481 -23.91 5.21 -5.59
C LEU A 481 -24.13 6.03 -4.31
N GLY A 482 -24.67 7.24 -4.44
CA GLY A 482 -25.12 8.01 -3.28
C GLY A 482 -26.41 7.43 -2.71
N GLY A 483 -26.56 7.42 -1.40
CA GLY A 483 -27.74 6.94 -0.72
C GLY A 483 -28.17 7.85 0.43
N ILE A 484 -29.23 7.45 1.16
CA ILE A 484 -29.75 8.23 2.29
C ILE A 484 -28.74 8.31 3.43
N LYS A 485 -28.01 7.22 3.67
CA LYS A 485 -27.10 7.09 4.80
C LYS A 485 -25.65 7.39 4.45
N TYR A 486 -25.25 7.09 3.23
CA TYR A 486 -23.88 7.24 2.75
C TYR A 486 -23.83 8.15 1.53
N GLY A 487 -22.83 9.01 1.46
CA GLY A 487 -22.58 9.85 0.31
C GLY A 487 -22.13 9.06 -0.92
N LYS A 488 -21.83 9.76 -1.99
CA LYS A 488 -21.27 9.21 -3.22
C LYS A 488 -19.80 8.89 -3.03
N GLY A 489 -19.34 7.77 -3.61
CA GLY A 489 -17.93 7.48 -3.81
C GLY A 489 -17.55 7.71 -5.27
N TYR A 490 -16.78 8.76 -5.50
CA TYR A 490 -16.39 9.23 -6.83
C TYR A 490 -15.16 8.48 -7.35
N GLU A 491 -14.79 8.71 -8.62
CA GLU A 491 -13.49 8.26 -9.14
C GLU A 491 -12.92 9.29 -10.11
N GLN A 492 -11.60 9.47 -10.09
CA GLN A 492 -10.87 10.26 -11.05
C GLN A 492 -9.98 9.35 -11.89
N PHE A 493 -10.14 9.42 -13.21
CA PHE A 493 -9.29 8.72 -14.17
C PHE A 493 -8.26 9.66 -14.76
N GLU A 494 -7.08 9.12 -15.08
CA GLU A 494 -6.00 9.83 -15.74
C GLU A 494 -5.37 8.93 -16.81
N ALA A 495 -5.02 9.51 -17.96
CA ALA A 495 -4.30 8.80 -19.01
C ALA A 495 -2.81 9.05 -18.87
N ILE A 496 -2.01 7.99 -18.79
CA ILE A 496 -0.55 8.07 -18.67
C ILE A 496 0.10 7.49 -19.92
N GLY A 497 1.04 8.22 -20.49
CA GLY A 497 1.90 7.76 -21.59
C GLY A 497 3.05 6.89 -21.06
N TRP A 498 3.32 5.78 -21.74
CA TRP A 498 4.32 4.80 -21.36
C TRP A 498 5.33 4.56 -22.46
N SER A 499 6.56 4.23 -22.08
CA SER A 499 7.59 3.64 -22.92
C SER A 499 7.64 2.14 -22.72
N LYS A 500 7.91 1.40 -23.80
CA LYS A 500 8.16 -0.05 -23.81
C LYS A 500 9.58 -0.43 -23.42
N GLY A 501 10.31 0.49 -22.81
CA GLY A 501 11.67 0.26 -22.36
C GLY A 501 12.63 -0.13 -23.49
N LEU A 502 13.65 -0.91 -23.16
CA LEU A 502 14.71 -1.32 -24.06
C LEU A 502 14.33 -2.53 -24.94
N ASP A 503 13.47 -3.40 -24.46
CA ASP A 503 13.07 -4.60 -25.21
C ASP A 503 11.99 -4.34 -26.26
N GLY A 504 11.37 -3.16 -26.22
CA GLY A 504 10.33 -2.71 -27.16
C GLY A 504 9.01 -3.49 -27.07
N LYS A 505 8.82 -4.33 -26.03
CA LYS A 505 7.62 -5.11 -25.80
C LYS A 505 6.77 -4.45 -24.73
N GLN A 506 5.47 -4.50 -24.88
CA GLN A 506 4.53 -3.96 -23.90
C GLN A 506 4.23 -4.99 -22.81
N GLY A 507 4.21 -4.55 -21.55
CA GLY A 507 3.87 -5.35 -20.39
C GLY A 507 5.06 -6.10 -19.79
N THR A 508 6.26 -5.58 -19.95
CA THR A 508 7.50 -6.11 -19.39
C THR A 508 8.01 -5.24 -18.25
N ASP A 509 8.98 -5.74 -17.49
CA ASP A 509 9.50 -5.09 -16.27
C ASP A 509 10.29 -3.81 -16.55
N ASP A 510 10.74 -3.59 -17.80
CA ASP A 510 11.44 -2.40 -18.22
C ASP A 510 10.53 -1.29 -18.79
N ASP A 511 9.21 -1.55 -18.89
CA ASP A 511 8.22 -0.52 -19.19
C ASP A 511 8.21 0.55 -18.08
N PHE A 512 8.09 1.81 -18.48
CA PHE A 512 8.02 2.88 -17.50
C PHE A 512 7.03 3.98 -17.90
N PRO A 513 6.35 4.62 -16.91
CA PRO A 513 5.49 5.77 -17.16
C PRO A 513 6.34 7.00 -17.50
N ILE A 514 5.86 7.80 -18.44
CA ILE A 514 6.53 9.03 -18.88
C ILE A 514 5.82 10.25 -18.28
N MET A 515 4.57 10.48 -18.66
CA MET A 515 3.79 11.66 -18.24
C MET A 515 2.30 11.48 -18.45
N PRO A 516 1.44 12.27 -17.78
CA PRO A 516 0.03 12.38 -18.13
C PRO A 516 -0.15 12.84 -19.59
N VAL A 517 -1.16 12.27 -20.24
CA VAL A 517 -1.51 12.56 -21.64
C VAL A 517 -2.83 13.34 -21.66
N ASP A 518 -2.86 14.45 -22.38
CA ASP A 518 -4.12 15.16 -22.62
C ASP A 518 -5.06 14.31 -23.45
N ALA A 519 -6.13 13.84 -22.80
CA ALA A 519 -7.09 12.92 -23.36
C ALA A 519 -8.53 13.36 -23.03
N THR A 520 -9.48 12.87 -23.80
CA THR A 520 -10.90 12.93 -23.47
C THR A 520 -11.39 11.56 -23.03
N PHE A 521 -12.27 11.55 -22.05
CA PHE A 521 -12.81 10.33 -21.47
C PHE A 521 -14.28 10.13 -21.82
N ALA A 522 -14.65 8.87 -22.11
CA ALA A 522 -16.03 8.47 -22.38
C ALA A 522 -16.30 7.06 -21.82
N MET A 523 -17.55 6.78 -21.49
CA MET A 523 -17.97 5.44 -21.08
C MET A 523 -18.39 4.60 -22.28
N LYS A 524 -18.11 3.30 -22.23
CA LYS A 524 -18.54 2.28 -23.19
C LYS A 524 -19.09 1.09 -22.41
N GLU A 525 -20.17 0.47 -22.92
CA GLU A 525 -20.77 -0.72 -22.30
C GLU A 525 -19.76 -1.85 -22.13
N PHE A 526 -19.82 -2.49 -20.98
CA PHE A 526 -19.14 -3.74 -20.69
C PHE A 526 -20.10 -4.89 -21.08
N GLN A 527 -19.91 -5.51 -22.19
CA GLN A 527 -20.87 -6.41 -22.83
C GLN A 527 -21.09 -7.75 -22.10
N THR A 528 -21.43 -7.74 -20.84
CA THR A 528 -21.79 -8.95 -20.12
C THR A 528 -23.26 -9.31 -20.24
N VAL A 529 -24.15 -8.32 -20.41
CA VAL A 529 -25.61 -8.52 -20.53
C VAL A 529 -26.18 -7.55 -21.55
N THR A 530 -26.93 -8.06 -22.50
CA THR A 530 -27.40 -7.34 -23.72
C THR A 530 -28.40 -6.19 -23.44
N TYR A 531 -28.82 -5.94 -22.19
CA TYR A 531 -29.88 -4.98 -21.88
C TYR A 531 -29.56 -4.05 -20.74
N ASP A 532 -28.27 -3.91 -20.38
CA ASP A 532 -27.92 -3.18 -19.15
C ASP A 532 -27.99 -1.68 -19.35
N ASN A 533 -27.51 -1.15 -20.46
CA ASN A 533 -27.40 0.29 -20.72
C ASN A 533 -26.77 1.03 -19.54
N ASP A 534 -25.74 0.43 -18.97
CA ASP A 534 -25.12 0.91 -17.72
C ASP A 534 -24.51 2.30 -17.89
N THR A 535 -23.95 2.60 -19.07
CA THR A 535 -23.44 3.94 -19.44
C THR A 535 -24.47 5.06 -19.23
N ARG A 536 -25.78 4.76 -19.30
CA ARG A 536 -26.86 5.73 -19.09
C ARG A 536 -27.19 5.93 -17.60
N PHE A 537 -27.01 4.90 -16.78
CA PHE A 537 -27.64 4.86 -15.46
C PHE A 537 -26.67 4.90 -14.28
N ILE A 538 -25.42 4.42 -14.44
CA ILE A 538 -24.49 4.30 -13.30
C ILE A 538 -23.97 5.64 -12.79
N GLY A 539 -23.98 6.68 -13.63
CA GLY A 539 -23.43 7.99 -13.30
C GLY A 539 -23.04 8.79 -14.53
N LYS A 540 -22.23 9.81 -14.32
CA LYS A 540 -21.72 10.69 -15.37
C LYS A 540 -20.20 10.75 -15.32
N LEU A 541 -19.56 10.55 -16.45
CA LEU A 541 -18.13 10.78 -16.63
C LEU A 541 -17.94 12.06 -17.42
N ASP A 542 -17.19 13.00 -16.85
CA ASP A 542 -16.85 14.21 -17.59
C ASP A 542 -15.65 13.98 -18.52
N PRO A 543 -15.42 14.84 -19.53
CA PRO A 543 -14.30 14.68 -20.47
C PRO A 543 -12.92 14.76 -19.82
N SER A 544 -12.79 15.24 -18.58
CA SER A 544 -11.52 15.27 -17.84
C SER A 544 -11.25 13.98 -17.04
N GLY A 545 -12.17 13.01 -17.10
CA GLY A 545 -12.02 11.73 -16.42
C GLY A 545 -12.60 11.69 -15.01
N PHE A 546 -13.34 12.71 -14.58
CA PHE A 546 -14.00 12.69 -13.28
C PHE A 546 -15.37 12.01 -13.36
N PHE A 547 -15.53 10.90 -12.66
CA PHE A 547 -16.77 10.14 -12.60
C PHE A 547 -17.59 10.49 -11.37
N THR A 548 -18.83 10.94 -11.61
CA THR A 548 -19.84 11.21 -10.58
C THR A 548 -20.89 10.11 -10.61
N PRO A 549 -20.96 9.20 -9.62
CA PRO A 549 -21.97 8.14 -9.59
C PRO A 549 -23.38 8.69 -9.39
N ASN A 550 -24.36 7.92 -9.80
CA ASN A 550 -25.77 8.21 -9.60
C ASN A 550 -26.18 7.98 -8.11
N VAL A 551 -27.48 7.96 -7.83
CA VAL A 551 -28.04 7.63 -6.51
C VAL A 551 -28.58 6.21 -6.51
N GLU A 552 -28.58 5.55 -5.34
CA GLU A 552 -29.17 4.23 -5.17
C GLU A 552 -30.70 4.31 -5.14
N GLY A 553 -31.34 3.23 -5.53
CA GLY A 553 -32.78 3.05 -5.46
C GLY A 553 -33.35 2.44 -6.74
N PRO A 554 -34.60 2.00 -6.69
CA PRO A 554 -35.29 1.48 -7.88
C PRO A 554 -35.36 2.56 -8.97
N ASN A 555 -34.97 2.20 -10.19
CA ASN A 555 -35.04 3.09 -11.34
C ASN A 555 -36.10 2.58 -12.34
N PRO A 556 -37.26 3.25 -12.48
CA PRO A 556 -38.32 2.80 -13.39
C PRO A 556 -37.90 2.79 -14.86
N GLU A 557 -36.88 3.56 -15.26
CA GLU A 557 -36.36 3.56 -16.63
C GLU A 557 -35.50 2.32 -16.95
N ARG A 558 -35.05 1.60 -15.92
CA ARG A 558 -34.32 0.36 -16.08
C ARG A 558 -35.27 -0.84 -16.10
N ARG A 559 -34.95 -1.83 -16.92
CA ARG A 559 -35.70 -3.09 -16.97
C ARG A 559 -35.80 -3.71 -15.57
N PHE A 560 -37.02 -4.06 -15.16
CA PHE A 560 -37.35 -4.58 -13.81
C PHE A 560 -37.14 -3.59 -12.67
N SER A 561 -37.18 -2.29 -12.96
CA SER A 561 -36.91 -1.22 -11.98
C SER A 561 -35.62 -1.45 -11.18
N ARG A 562 -34.60 -1.96 -11.83
CA ARG A 562 -33.30 -2.29 -11.25
C ARG A 562 -32.61 -1.02 -10.72
N ASN A 563 -31.78 -1.16 -9.67
CA ASN A 563 -30.97 -0.06 -9.14
C ASN A 563 -29.92 0.42 -10.16
N ASN A 564 -29.31 1.57 -9.93
CA ASN A 564 -28.36 2.24 -10.82
C ASN A 564 -26.92 1.69 -10.74
N TYR A 565 -26.68 0.55 -10.09
CA TYR A 565 -25.38 -0.12 -10.12
C TYR A 565 -25.10 -0.74 -11.50
N GLY A 566 -23.83 -0.94 -11.82
CA GLY A 566 -23.42 -1.57 -13.08
C GLY A 566 -21.93 -1.42 -13.34
N GLU A 567 -21.51 -1.77 -14.56
CA GLU A 567 -20.12 -1.81 -14.96
C GLU A 567 -19.91 -1.30 -16.39
N VAL A 568 -18.80 -0.58 -16.60
CA VAL A 568 -18.48 -0.01 -17.92
C VAL A 568 -16.97 -0.04 -18.17
N TRP A 569 -16.59 0.11 -19.42
CA TRP A 569 -15.27 0.58 -19.81
C TRP A 569 -15.22 2.10 -19.79
N VAL A 570 -14.20 2.65 -19.15
CA VAL A 570 -13.79 4.05 -19.27
C VAL A 570 -12.70 4.13 -20.32
N VAL A 571 -12.98 4.79 -21.43
CA VAL A 571 -12.06 4.89 -22.57
C VAL A 571 -11.47 6.29 -22.62
N ALA A 572 -10.15 6.39 -22.57
CA ALA A 572 -9.40 7.61 -22.84
C ALA A 572 -8.96 7.65 -24.30
N THR A 573 -9.17 8.77 -24.95
CA THR A 573 -8.72 9.06 -26.33
C THR A 573 -7.78 10.27 -26.29
N ALA A 574 -6.53 10.08 -26.69
CA ALA A 574 -5.54 11.15 -26.73
C ALA A 574 -5.93 12.23 -27.74
N LYS A 575 -5.77 13.51 -27.37
CA LYS A 575 -6.08 14.63 -28.28
C LYS A 575 -5.02 14.82 -29.38
N SER A 576 -3.76 14.58 -29.06
CA SER A 576 -2.64 14.86 -29.95
C SER A 576 -1.79 13.65 -30.32
N LEU A 577 -1.75 12.62 -29.48
CA LEU A 577 -0.94 11.43 -29.71
C LEU A 577 -1.65 10.46 -30.67
N LYS A 578 -0.89 9.96 -31.63
CA LYS A 578 -1.37 8.99 -32.63
C LYS A 578 -0.56 7.71 -32.57
N ASN A 579 -1.23 6.61 -32.83
CA ASN A 579 -0.61 5.31 -33.02
C ASN A 579 0.10 5.20 -34.40
N LYS A 580 0.70 4.07 -34.69
CA LYS A 580 1.44 3.83 -35.94
C LYS A 580 0.55 3.91 -37.19
N GLU A 581 -0.75 3.67 -37.02
CA GLU A 581 -1.78 3.73 -38.08
C GLU A 581 -2.34 5.16 -38.27
N GLY A 582 -1.79 6.15 -37.53
CA GLY A 582 -2.23 7.54 -37.61
C GLY A 582 -3.54 7.86 -36.89
N GLN A 583 -4.13 6.88 -36.16
CA GLN A 583 -5.32 7.07 -35.35
C GLN A 583 -4.97 7.59 -33.97
N PRO A 584 -5.86 8.35 -33.28
CA PRO A 584 -5.64 8.75 -31.89
C PRO A 584 -5.32 7.54 -31.02
N MET A 585 -4.31 7.65 -30.15
CA MET A 585 -4.04 6.62 -29.15
C MET A 585 -5.23 6.49 -28.20
N THR A 586 -5.60 5.27 -27.85
CA THR A 586 -6.66 4.96 -26.90
C THR A 586 -6.18 3.99 -25.82
N ALA A 587 -6.75 4.12 -24.64
CA ALA A 587 -6.59 3.15 -23.55
C ALA A 587 -7.90 3.05 -22.79
N GLN A 588 -8.09 1.97 -22.02
CA GLN A 588 -9.32 1.78 -21.26
C GLN A 588 -9.04 1.26 -19.86
N ALA A 589 -9.97 1.56 -18.95
CA ALA A 589 -10.03 1.05 -17.59
C ALA A 589 -11.41 0.45 -17.31
N TYR A 590 -11.47 -0.43 -16.34
CA TYR A 590 -12.71 -1.06 -15.90
C TYR A 590 -13.27 -0.30 -14.70
N LEU A 591 -14.54 0.12 -14.77
CA LEU A 591 -15.26 0.80 -13.70
C LEU A 591 -16.46 -0.02 -13.27
N VAL A 592 -16.52 -0.35 -11.99
CA VAL A 592 -17.72 -0.88 -11.32
C VAL A 592 -18.33 0.23 -10.46
N THR A 593 -19.64 0.45 -10.61
CA THR A 593 -20.43 1.28 -9.70
C THR A 593 -21.34 0.37 -8.89
N THR A 594 -21.21 0.40 -7.57
CA THR A 594 -21.96 -0.45 -6.64
C THR A 594 -22.82 0.36 -5.70
N VAL A 595 -23.64 -0.31 -4.91
CA VAL A 595 -24.42 0.29 -3.83
C VAL A 595 -23.49 0.87 -2.75
N PRO A 596 -23.98 1.77 -1.88
CA PRO A 596 -23.17 2.30 -0.78
C PRO A 596 -22.55 1.19 0.08
N ALA A 597 -21.31 1.40 0.53
CA ALA A 597 -20.69 0.48 1.45
C ALA A 597 -21.28 0.60 2.86
N TYR A 598 -21.47 -0.55 3.53
CA TYR A 598 -22.04 -0.60 4.88
C TYR A 598 -20.98 -0.70 5.98
N LYS A 599 -19.73 -0.99 5.63
CA LYS A 599 -18.63 -1.11 6.57
C LYS A 599 -17.51 -0.16 6.16
N ARG A 600 -17.04 0.65 7.13
CA ARG A 600 -15.90 1.54 6.97
C ARG A 600 -14.88 1.28 8.06
N TRP A 601 -13.64 1.49 7.70
CA TRP A 601 -12.49 1.40 8.60
C TRP A 601 -12.12 2.81 9.05
N ASP A 602 -12.57 3.17 10.23
CA ASP A 602 -12.34 4.52 10.74
C ASP A 602 -10.94 4.65 11.35
N GLN A 603 -10.27 5.76 11.08
CA GLN A 603 -9.07 6.13 11.80
C GLN A 603 -9.39 6.51 13.26
N PRO A 604 -8.44 6.32 14.19
CA PRO A 604 -8.50 6.96 15.48
C PRO A 604 -8.60 8.47 15.31
N GLU A 605 -9.48 9.08 16.08
CA GLU A 605 -9.67 10.52 16.01
C GLU A 605 -8.44 11.25 16.55
N VAL A 606 -7.98 12.24 15.79
CA VAL A 606 -7.01 13.22 16.26
C VAL A 606 -7.80 14.27 17.04
N SER A 607 -7.30 14.71 18.17
CA SER A 607 -7.93 15.79 18.93
C SER A 607 -8.07 17.03 18.05
N GLU A 608 -9.28 17.59 17.98
CA GLU A 608 -9.56 18.83 17.25
C GLU A 608 -8.88 20.06 17.89
#